data_a66492e3c41294e1b647447b140728de
#
_entry.id   a66492e3c41294e1b647447b140728de
#
_cell.length_a   1.000
_cell.length_b   1.000
_cell.length_c   1.000
_cell.angle_alpha   90.00
_cell.angle_beta   90.00
_cell.angle_gamma   90.00
#
_symmetry.space_group_name_H-M   'P 1'
#
loop_
_entity.id
_entity.type
_entity.pdbx_description
1 polymer ?
#
loop_
_entity_poly.entity_id
_entity_poly.type
_entity_poly.pdbx_seq_one_letter_code
_entity_poly.pdbx_strand_id
1 'polypeptide(L)'
;MLLPQLCRMQLSREEHPSHPDTCLEILYTHFSPSVKSHNGAISLKTIKQTRSLCPECFKVIDATIYEDGGKVYLGKECHEHGRFTELYWSDFDEYTRAQKYATIGSGAENPQTKAVHGHPFDCGLCPEHKSVTSLAILDVTNRCNLRCPICFANANVTGNVYEPSQSQIHNMLKTLRSTKPVPPAALQFSGGEPTVREDLIDLVSMAKKEGFDHVEVNTNGIRLAENQDYCKQLVDAGVSTVYLQFDGLRPEIYLNMRGQPLLETKLKAIENCRKTGLHNIVLVPTIVRGVNDDQLGAIVNFAAENFDIVRCVNFQPVSITGRISYEKRQQMRITIPDCTRLIEEQTQGVIKVSDFYPIPVVVPIARAIGALKRRQYAEFTVHEHCGMATFLLKEGRDFIPITRFADIDKFVDAMDGVYKSAKEGANRRAQMQLLSATLRNVRLSLVKQLVGAVFKEGSYESLGNFMRNILMVGMMHFQDSYNFDLERLERCGIHYATPDGRVIPFCAMNTLYRPLIEKQFSQPLQEWLNNKKKDKMA
;
A
#
# COMPACT_ATOMS: atom_id res chain seq x y z
N MET A 1 14.44 -15.03 -10.85
CA MET A 1 15.16 -16.02 -11.67
C MET A 1 15.73 -17.17 -10.84
N LEU A 2 16.01 -17.03 -9.54
CA LEU A 2 16.66 -18.05 -8.70
C LEU A 2 15.70 -19.06 -8.06
N LEU A 3 14.46 -18.70 -7.73
CA LEU A 3 13.49 -19.68 -7.20
C LEU A 3 13.20 -20.88 -8.13
N PRO A 4 13.10 -20.74 -9.47
CA PRO A 4 12.95 -21.89 -10.35
C PRO A 4 14.18 -22.79 -10.41
N GLN A 5 15.37 -22.29 -10.11
CA GLN A 5 16.60 -23.11 -10.12
C GLN A 5 16.77 -23.92 -8.83
N LEU A 6 16.41 -23.38 -7.67
CA LEU A 6 16.45 -24.12 -6.41
C LEU A 6 15.47 -25.31 -6.40
N CYS A 7 14.30 -25.15 -7.00
CA CYS A 7 13.34 -26.25 -7.14
C CYS A 7 13.77 -27.30 -8.17
N ARG A 8 14.60 -26.95 -9.17
CA ARG A 8 15.10 -27.89 -10.19
C ARG A 8 16.28 -28.72 -9.71
N MET A 9 17.07 -28.24 -8.76
CA MET A 9 18.28 -29.01 -8.30
C MET A 9 17.96 -30.15 -7.34
N GLN A 10 16.75 -30.24 -6.77
CA GLN A 10 16.36 -31.32 -5.84
C GLN A 10 15.29 -32.29 -6.36
N LEU A 11 14.77 -32.10 -7.57
CA LEU A 11 13.71 -32.93 -8.17
C LEU A 11 14.23 -34.00 -9.18
N SER A 12 15.48 -34.44 -9.03
CA SER A 12 15.96 -35.63 -9.73
C SER A 12 15.83 -36.87 -8.86
N ARG A 13 14.65 -37.28 -8.52
CA ARG A 13 14.18 -38.64 -8.21
C ARG A 13 12.74 -38.59 -7.69
N GLU A 14 11.87 -39.17 -8.51
CA GLU A 14 10.56 -39.75 -8.25
C GLU A 14 9.82 -39.36 -6.95
N GLU A 15 8.78 -38.56 -7.11
CA GLU A 15 7.41 -38.68 -6.58
C GLU A 15 6.73 -37.33 -6.64
N HIS A 16 5.53 -37.28 -7.22
CA HIS A 16 4.69 -36.08 -7.27
C HIS A 16 4.02 -35.86 -5.90
N PRO A 17 4.33 -34.79 -5.18
CA PRO A 17 3.53 -34.45 -4.00
C PRO A 17 2.31 -33.61 -4.39
N SER A 18 1.17 -34.06 -3.95
CA SER A 18 -0.14 -33.43 -4.19
C SER A 18 -0.50 -32.29 -3.20
N HIS A 19 0.50 -31.66 -2.53
CA HIS A 19 0.26 -30.56 -1.58
C HIS A 19 1.29 -29.44 -1.70
N PRO A 20 0.87 -28.15 -1.64
CA PRO A 20 1.76 -26.98 -1.76
C PRO A 20 2.72 -26.78 -0.58
N ASP A 21 2.53 -27.48 0.54
CA ASP A 21 3.31 -27.30 1.77
C ASP A 21 4.75 -27.82 1.67
N THR A 22 5.01 -28.73 0.76
CA THR A 22 6.33 -29.39 0.63
C THR A 22 7.45 -28.48 0.08
N CYS A 23 7.13 -27.41 -0.63
CA CYS A 23 8.17 -26.46 -1.08
C CYS A 23 8.62 -25.48 0.01
N LEU A 24 7.81 -25.27 1.05
CA LEU A 24 8.14 -24.41 2.19
C LEU A 24 8.95 -25.16 3.26
N GLU A 25 8.74 -26.46 3.43
CA GLU A 25 9.47 -27.29 4.41
C GLU A 25 10.98 -27.35 4.14
N ILE A 26 11.42 -27.25 2.87
CA ILE A 26 12.85 -27.29 2.49
C ILE A 26 13.63 -26.07 3.03
N LEU A 27 12.95 -24.95 3.34
CA LEU A 27 13.58 -23.75 3.88
C LEU A 27 13.83 -23.81 5.39
N TYR A 28 13.33 -24.85 6.09
CA TYR A 28 13.27 -24.92 7.56
C TYR A 28 14.35 -25.75 8.23
N THR A 29 15.07 -26.61 7.53
CA THR A 29 16.07 -27.47 8.16
C THR A 29 17.35 -26.70 8.44
N HIS A 30 17.52 -26.23 9.65
CA HIS A 30 18.70 -25.99 10.49
C HIS A 30 18.62 -24.68 11.28
N PHE A 31 18.12 -24.79 12.49
CA PHE A 31 18.30 -23.78 13.53
C PHE A 31 19.32 -24.27 14.55
N SER A 32 20.35 -23.50 14.82
CA SER A 32 21.14 -23.56 16.05
C SER A 32 21.63 -22.16 16.43
N PRO A 33 21.53 -21.77 17.71
CA PRO A 33 21.84 -20.42 18.16
C PRO A 33 23.30 -20.30 18.57
N SER A 34 23.80 -19.08 18.47
CA SER A 34 25.01 -18.49 19.03
C SER A 34 26.14 -18.18 18.03
N VAL A 35 26.34 -16.89 17.81
CA VAL A 35 27.64 -16.37 17.31
C VAL A 35 28.08 -15.22 18.19
N LYS A 36 29.25 -15.42 18.81
CA LYS A 36 30.00 -14.41 19.57
C LYS A 36 30.63 -13.39 18.62
N SER A 37 30.52 -12.11 18.99
CA SER A 37 31.11 -10.97 18.29
C SER A 37 32.63 -10.99 18.30
N HIS A 38 33.28 -10.65 17.20
CA HIS A 38 34.69 -10.24 17.16
C HIS A 38 34.88 -8.92 16.41
N ASN A 39 35.26 -7.92 17.20
CA ASN A 39 36.15 -6.78 17.00
C ASN A 39 35.96 -5.77 15.85
N GLY A 40 35.78 -4.53 16.30
CA GLY A 40 35.92 -3.28 15.53
C GLY A 40 34.73 -2.33 15.77
N ALA A 41 34.50 -1.95 17.05
CA ALA A 41 33.33 -1.17 17.42
C ALA A 41 33.50 0.31 17.06
N ILE A 42 32.99 0.71 15.90
CA ILE A 42 32.29 1.98 15.80
C ILE A 42 31.03 1.78 16.63
N SER A 43 30.82 2.62 17.65
CA SER A 43 29.63 2.55 18.52
C SER A 43 28.40 2.96 17.70
N LEU A 44 27.91 2.04 16.88
CA LEU A 44 26.63 2.20 16.18
C LEU A 44 25.53 2.26 17.24
N LYS A 45 24.69 3.28 17.18
CA LYS A 45 23.56 3.41 18.11
C LYS A 45 22.46 2.44 17.69
N THR A 46 22.45 1.26 18.29
CA THR A 46 21.38 0.28 18.08
C THR A 46 20.04 0.87 18.54
N ILE A 47 19.04 0.84 17.65
CA ILE A 47 17.68 1.28 17.94
C ILE A 47 16.85 0.10 18.41
N LYS A 48 16.81 -1.01 17.62
CA LYS A 48 16.08 -2.22 17.97
C LYS A 48 16.63 -3.45 17.26
N GLN A 49 16.34 -4.62 17.82
CA GLN A 49 16.49 -5.91 17.13
C GLN A 49 15.17 -6.28 16.44
N THR A 50 15.27 -6.89 15.28
CA THR A 50 14.13 -7.39 14.53
C THR A 50 14.53 -8.65 13.76
N ARG A 51 13.61 -9.23 12.99
CA ARG A 51 13.87 -10.30 12.03
C ARG A 51 13.66 -9.79 10.62
N SER A 52 14.43 -10.34 9.70
CA SER A 52 14.42 -9.97 8.29
C SER A 52 14.54 -11.19 7.39
N LEU A 53 14.60 -10.98 6.08
CA LEU A 53 14.91 -12.00 5.08
C LEU A 53 16.32 -11.83 4.54
N CYS A 54 17.02 -12.94 4.31
CA CYS A 54 18.17 -12.92 3.40
C CYS A 54 17.68 -12.59 1.99
N PRO A 55 18.26 -11.59 1.29
CA PRO A 55 17.78 -11.23 -0.05
C PRO A 55 18.08 -12.28 -1.12
N GLU A 56 18.99 -13.23 -0.84
CA GLU A 56 19.41 -14.26 -1.78
C GLU A 56 18.65 -15.59 -1.60
N CYS A 57 18.55 -16.11 -0.36
CA CYS A 57 17.90 -17.40 -0.09
C CYS A 57 16.52 -17.27 0.58
N PHE A 58 16.08 -16.07 0.93
CA PHE A 58 14.81 -15.79 1.62
C PHE A 58 14.63 -16.46 2.99
N LYS A 59 15.68 -17.05 3.57
CA LYS A 59 15.66 -17.52 4.95
C LYS A 59 15.45 -16.36 5.90
N VAL A 60 14.68 -16.58 6.96
CA VAL A 60 14.52 -15.62 8.06
C VAL A 60 15.82 -15.56 8.85
N ILE A 61 16.33 -14.36 9.06
CA ILE A 61 17.57 -14.08 9.77
C ILE A 61 17.37 -12.91 10.73
N ASP A 62 18.17 -12.86 11.78
CA ASP A 62 18.18 -11.74 12.71
C ASP A 62 18.71 -10.47 12.01
N ALA A 63 18.15 -9.34 12.41
CA ALA A 63 18.50 -8.04 11.88
C ALA A 63 18.54 -6.98 12.98
N THR A 64 19.39 -5.99 12.79
CA THR A 64 19.52 -4.84 13.70
C THR A 64 19.16 -3.57 12.95
N ILE A 65 18.27 -2.78 13.51
CA ILE A 65 18.02 -1.40 13.09
C ILE A 65 18.88 -0.49 13.96
N TYR A 66 19.69 0.34 13.31
CA TYR A 66 20.65 1.22 13.99
C TYR A 66 20.75 2.58 13.31
N GLU A 67 21.18 3.58 14.08
CA GLU A 67 21.48 4.92 13.57
C GLU A 67 22.97 5.03 13.26
N ASP A 68 23.27 5.63 12.11
CA ASP A 68 24.62 6.03 11.71
C ASP A 68 24.56 7.30 10.85
N GLY A 69 25.28 8.34 11.30
CA GLY A 69 25.36 9.62 10.59
C GLY A 69 24.03 10.32 10.32
N GLY A 70 23.10 10.26 11.28
CA GLY A 70 21.76 10.86 11.17
C GLY A 70 20.79 10.07 10.29
N LYS A 71 21.15 8.85 9.88
CA LYS A 71 20.33 7.95 9.07
C LYS A 71 20.06 6.65 9.81
N VAL A 72 19.02 5.94 9.39
CA VAL A 72 18.65 4.65 9.95
C VAL A 72 18.92 3.55 8.94
N TYR A 73 19.64 2.53 9.37
CA TYR A 73 20.01 1.38 8.56
C TYR A 73 19.45 0.08 9.14
N LEU A 74 19.22 -0.89 8.27
CA LEU A 74 18.94 -2.27 8.62
C LEU A 74 20.15 -3.13 8.23
N GLY A 75 20.83 -3.66 9.26
CA GLY A 75 21.96 -4.57 9.12
C GLY A 75 21.54 -5.99 9.44
N LYS A 76 21.99 -6.97 8.64
CA LYS A 76 21.68 -8.38 8.80
C LYS A 76 22.80 -9.26 8.25
N GLU A 77 22.92 -10.48 8.75
CA GLU A 77 23.96 -11.42 8.32
C GLU A 77 23.34 -12.80 8.04
N CYS A 78 23.58 -13.30 6.85
CA CYS A 78 23.23 -14.66 6.46
C CYS A 78 24.47 -15.54 6.51
N HIS A 79 24.39 -16.70 7.14
CA HIS A 79 25.50 -17.63 7.24
C HIS A 79 26.04 -18.06 5.85
N GLU A 80 25.17 -18.17 4.85
CA GLU A 80 25.53 -18.63 3.50
C GLU A 80 25.92 -17.48 2.56
N HIS A 81 25.35 -16.26 2.77
CA HIS A 81 25.46 -15.14 1.82
C HIS A 81 26.13 -13.90 2.40
N GLY A 82 26.60 -13.96 3.67
CA GLY A 82 27.34 -12.89 4.32
C GLY A 82 26.45 -11.73 4.77
N ARG A 83 27.08 -10.55 4.87
CA ARG A 83 26.48 -9.34 5.46
C ARG A 83 25.77 -8.47 4.44
N PHE A 84 24.62 -7.94 4.85
CA PHE A 84 23.84 -6.96 4.11
C PHE A 84 23.55 -5.77 4.99
N THR A 85 23.69 -4.58 4.41
CA THR A 85 23.30 -3.31 5.02
C THR A 85 22.49 -2.53 4.02
N GLU A 86 21.32 -2.04 4.44
CA GLU A 86 20.43 -1.28 3.58
C GLU A 86 19.92 -0.03 4.29
N LEU A 87 19.79 1.08 3.56
CA LEU A 87 19.16 2.28 4.06
C LEU A 87 17.68 2.00 4.36
N TYR A 88 17.30 2.16 5.63
CA TYR A 88 15.95 1.92 6.11
C TYR A 88 15.13 3.23 6.13
N TRP A 89 15.71 4.30 6.69
CA TRP A 89 15.19 5.67 6.65
C TRP A 89 16.34 6.67 6.54
N SER A 90 16.18 7.68 5.69
CA SER A 90 17.27 8.65 5.42
C SER A 90 17.38 9.78 6.45
N ASP A 91 16.52 9.80 7.48
CA ASP A 91 16.53 10.81 8.55
C ASP A 91 16.11 10.17 9.88
N PHE A 92 16.98 10.27 10.89
CA PHE A 92 16.78 9.68 12.21
C PHE A 92 15.75 10.45 13.06
N ASP A 93 15.70 11.77 12.92
CA ASP A 93 14.76 12.60 13.70
C ASP A 93 13.32 12.37 13.22
N GLU A 94 13.11 12.30 11.89
CA GLU A 94 11.80 11.91 11.31
C GLU A 94 11.42 10.48 11.69
N TYR A 95 12.38 9.53 11.70
CA TYR A 95 12.16 8.16 12.16
C TYR A 95 11.64 8.13 13.58
N THR A 96 12.32 8.85 14.49
CA THR A 96 11.95 8.94 15.91
C THR A 96 10.62 9.66 16.11
N ARG A 97 10.36 10.71 15.32
CA ARG A 97 9.07 11.42 15.33
C ARG A 97 7.92 10.49 14.94
N ALA A 98 8.10 9.67 13.89
CA ALA A 98 7.09 8.72 13.45
C ALA A 98 6.77 7.66 14.53
N GLN A 99 7.77 7.20 15.29
CA GLN A 99 7.57 6.23 16.37
C GLN A 99 6.58 6.68 17.45
N LYS A 100 6.42 7.99 17.69
CA LYS A 100 5.46 8.53 18.67
C LYS A 100 4.02 8.13 18.39
N TYR A 101 3.69 7.83 17.12
CA TYR A 101 2.35 7.48 16.68
C TYR A 101 2.16 5.96 16.49
N ALA A 102 3.16 5.17 16.91
CA ALA A 102 3.08 3.71 16.85
C ALA A 102 1.84 3.20 17.58
N THR A 103 1.00 2.46 16.89
CA THR A 103 -0.21 1.85 17.47
C THR A 103 -0.32 0.42 16.98
N ILE A 104 -0.40 -0.51 17.93
CA ILE A 104 -0.58 -1.93 17.65
C ILE A 104 -2.07 -2.23 17.66
N GLY A 105 -2.55 -2.89 16.61
CA GLY A 105 -3.93 -3.40 16.53
C GLY A 105 -4.06 -4.80 17.09
N SER A 106 -5.29 -5.27 17.17
CA SER A 106 -5.63 -6.62 17.68
C SER A 106 -5.58 -7.73 16.63
N GLY A 107 -5.40 -7.36 15.34
CA GLY A 107 -5.52 -8.31 14.24
C GLY A 107 -6.96 -8.74 13.96
N ALA A 108 -7.13 -9.82 13.19
CA ALA A 108 -8.42 -10.38 12.86
C ALA A 108 -8.93 -11.30 14.01
N GLU A 109 -10.22 -11.18 14.36
CA GLU A 109 -10.87 -12.07 15.34
C GLU A 109 -11.09 -13.49 14.79
N ASN A 110 -11.13 -13.63 13.47
CA ASN A 110 -11.27 -14.90 12.76
C ASN A 110 -10.09 -15.11 11.80
N PRO A 111 -8.89 -15.46 12.32
CA PRO A 111 -7.72 -15.70 11.49
C PRO A 111 -8.02 -16.78 10.43
N GLN A 112 -7.50 -16.58 9.21
CA GLN A 112 -7.79 -17.45 8.07
C GLN A 112 -6.75 -18.56 7.91
N THR A 113 -5.53 -18.31 8.39
CA THR A 113 -4.44 -19.30 8.39
C THR A 113 -3.97 -19.59 9.82
N LYS A 114 -3.35 -20.76 10.01
CA LYS A 114 -2.73 -21.11 11.28
C LYS A 114 -1.31 -20.57 11.33
N ALA A 115 -0.84 -20.17 12.50
CA ALA A 115 0.57 -19.85 12.73
C ALA A 115 1.30 -21.17 13.10
N VAL A 116 2.00 -21.75 12.12
CA VAL A 116 2.80 -22.98 12.29
C VAL A 116 4.28 -22.63 12.21
N HIS A 117 4.65 -21.82 11.23
CA HIS A 117 6.03 -21.43 10.93
C HIS A 117 6.30 -19.94 11.20
N GLY A 118 5.25 -19.15 11.48
CA GLY A 118 5.33 -17.71 11.69
C GLY A 118 5.52 -16.91 10.41
N HIS A 119 5.60 -15.58 10.57
CA HIS A 119 5.85 -14.71 9.44
C HIS A 119 7.27 -14.89 8.88
N PRO A 120 7.46 -14.79 7.56
CA PRO A 120 6.47 -14.47 6.53
C PRO A 120 5.76 -15.70 5.91
N PHE A 121 5.96 -16.91 6.45
CA PHE A 121 5.55 -18.16 5.78
C PHE A 121 4.08 -18.51 5.97
N ASP A 122 3.47 -18.14 7.09
CA ASP A 122 2.05 -18.37 7.38
C ASP A 122 1.17 -17.16 7.02
N CYS A 123 1.65 -16.28 6.12
CA CYS A 123 0.89 -15.08 5.75
C CYS A 123 -0.47 -15.42 5.14
N GLY A 124 -1.50 -14.81 5.71
CA GLY A 124 -2.90 -15.03 5.34
C GLY A 124 -3.85 -14.54 6.42
N LEU A 125 -3.56 -13.42 7.10
CA LEU A 125 -4.23 -12.97 8.32
C LEU A 125 -4.20 -14.05 9.40
N CYS A 126 -3.00 -14.53 9.72
CA CYS A 126 -2.77 -15.50 10.79
C CYS A 126 -2.98 -14.86 12.18
N PRO A 127 -3.03 -15.66 13.28
CA PRO A 127 -3.20 -15.13 14.63
C PRO A 127 -2.11 -14.15 15.11
N GLU A 128 -0.93 -14.20 14.51
CA GLU A 128 0.19 -13.30 14.84
C GLU A 128 0.10 -11.94 14.12
N HIS A 129 -0.80 -11.80 13.14
CA HIS A 129 -0.98 -10.55 12.40
C HIS A 129 -1.70 -9.51 13.28
N LYS A 130 -1.10 -8.32 13.41
CA LYS A 130 -1.51 -7.28 14.38
C LYS A 130 -2.33 -6.14 13.78
N SER A 131 -2.81 -6.29 12.56
CA SER A 131 -3.65 -5.30 11.88
C SER A 131 -4.78 -6.00 11.13
N VAL A 132 -5.77 -5.24 10.68
CA VAL A 132 -6.84 -5.73 9.80
C VAL A 132 -6.65 -5.16 8.39
N THR A 133 -7.33 -5.74 7.42
CA THR A 133 -7.29 -5.25 6.04
C THR A 133 -8.02 -3.91 5.94
N SER A 134 -7.27 -2.84 5.68
CA SER A 134 -7.84 -1.52 5.36
C SER A 134 -8.06 -1.35 3.85
N LEU A 135 -7.16 -1.88 3.03
CA LEU A 135 -7.30 -1.96 1.57
C LEU A 135 -7.04 -3.39 1.12
N ALA A 136 -8.02 -4.00 0.46
CA ALA A 136 -7.87 -5.28 -0.19
C ALA A 136 -7.46 -5.10 -1.65
N ILE A 137 -6.60 -5.97 -2.17
CA ILE A 137 -6.15 -5.98 -3.56
C ILE A 137 -6.46 -7.33 -4.19
N LEU A 138 -6.97 -7.31 -5.41
CA LEU A 138 -7.12 -8.48 -6.24
C LEU A 138 -6.31 -8.31 -7.53
N ASP A 139 -5.32 -9.17 -7.73
CA ASP A 139 -4.68 -9.31 -9.03
C ASP A 139 -5.60 -10.13 -9.94
N VAL A 140 -6.21 -9.47 -10.91
CA VAL A 140 -7.19 -10.10 -11.78
C VAL A 140 -6.57 -10.67 -13.06
N THR A 141 -5.34 -10.29 -13.38
CA THR A 141 -4.55 -10.83 -14.48
C THR A 141 -3.08 -10.48 -14.33
N ASN A 142 -2.16 -11.32 -14.81
CA ASN A 142 -0.74 -10.96 -14.95
C ASN A 142 -0.40 -10.43 -16.36
N ARG A 143 -1.38 -10.35 -17.26
CA ARG A 143 -1.21 -9.74 -18.58
C ARG A 143 -1.13 -8.24 -18.46
N CYS A 144 -0.30 -7.63 -19.31
CA CYS A 144 -0.14 -6.18 -19.37
C CYS A 144 0.12 -5.75 -20.81
N ASN A 145 -0.36 -4.59 -21.20
CA ASN A 145 -0.07 -3.94 -22.49
C ASN A 145 1.24 -3.15 -22.48
N LEU A 146 2.00 -3.18 -21.36
CA LEU A 146 3.34 -2.59 -21.21
C LEU A 146 4.38 -3.64 -20.80
N ARG A 147 5.67 -3.31 -21.03
CA ARG A 147 6.83 -4.06 -20.55
C ARG A 147 7.81 -3.14 -19.83
N CYS A 148 7.32 -2.53 -18.75
CA CYS A 148 8.06 -1.52 -18.00
C CYS A 148 9.43 -2.04 -17.52
N PRO A 149 10.52 -1.26 -17.66
CA PRO A 149 11.81 -1.56 -17.04
C PRO A 149 11.72 -1.66 -15.51
N ILE A 150 10.86 -0.84 -14.89
CA ILE A 150 10.57 -0.87 -13.45
C ILE A 150 9.13 -1.35 -13.25
N CYS A 151 8.98 -2.60 -12.75
CA CYS A 151 7.67 -3.23 -12.56
C CYS A 151 7.72 -4.23 -11.40
N PHE A 152 7.12 -3.90 -10.27
CA PHE A 152 7.10 -4.79 -9.09
C PHE A 152 6.29 -6.08 -9.33
N ALA A 153 5.24 -6.03 -10.16
CA ALA A 153 4.44 -7.20 -10.51
C ALA A 153 5.12 -8.14 -11.49
N ASN A 154 6.23 -7.71 -12.12
CA ASN A 154 6.97 -8.49 -13.13
C ASN A 154 6.07 -9.06 -14.25
N ALA A 155 5.08 -8.30 -14.68
CA ALA A 155 4.08 -8.72 -15.66
C ALA A 155 4.69 -9.17 -17.01
N ASN A 156 4.03 -10.11 -17.69
CA ASN A 156 4.42 -10.64 -19.01
C ASN A 156 5.75 -11.43 -19.07
N VAL A 157 6.25 -11.97 -17.98
CA VAL A 157 7.58 -12.62 -17.94
C VAL A 157 7.52 -14.14 -18.00
N THR A 158 6.48 -14.74 -17.45
CA THR A 158 6.45 -16.20 -17.19
C THR A 158 6.05 -17.04 -18.40
N GLY A 159 5.51 -16.48 -19.46
CA GLY A 159 4.90 -17.23 -20.56
C GLY A 159 3.58 -17.94 -20.19
N ASN A 160 3.12 -17.79 -18.97
CA ASN A 160 1.86 -18.31 -18.44
C ASN A 160 0.89 -17.15 -18.14
N VAL A 161 -0.39 -17.43 -18.23
CA VAL A 161 -1.45 -16.47 -17.90
C VAL A 161 -2.09 -16.84 -16.58
N TYR A 162 -1.88 -15.98 -15.57
CA TYR A 162 -2.65 -15.95 -14.35
C TYR A 162 -3.84 -15.03 -14.57
N GLU A 163 -5.03 -15.59 -14.60
CA GLU A 163 -6.29 -14.84 -14.77
C GLU A 163 -7.40 -15.62 -14.05
N PRO A 164 -7.62 -15.37 -12.74
CA PRO A 164 -8.62 -16.08 -11.97
C PRO A 164 -10.01 -15.96 -12.59
N SER A 165 -10.79 -17.06 -12.60
CA SER A 165 -12.17 -17.06 -13.09
C SER A 165 -13.06 -16.15 -12.25
N GLN A 166 -14.22 -15.76 -12.79
CA GLN A 166 -15.21 -14.98 -12.03
C GLN A 166 -15.63 -15.68 -10.73
N SER A 167 -15.74 -17.01 -10.74
CA SER A 167 -16.05 -17.80 -9.54
C SER A 167 -14.95 -17.69 -8.49
N GLN A 168 -13.67 -17.77 -8.89
CA GLN A 168 -12.54 -17.58 -7.97
C GLN A 168 -12.52 -16.15 -7.42
N ILE A 169 -12.71 -15.13 -8.27
CA ILE A 169 -12.82 -13.73 -7.81
C ILE A 169 -13.96 -13.57 -6.81
N HIS A 170 -15.13 -14.15 -7.09
CA HIS A 170 -16.27 -14.10 -6.17
C HIS A 170 -15.95 -14.72 -4.80
N ASN A 171 -15.25 -15.85 -4.78
CA ASN A 171 -14.82 -16.49 -3.54
C ASN A 171 -13.80 -15.62 -2.78
N MET A 172 -12.85 -14.99 -3.47
CA MET A 172 -11.91 -14.04 -2.89
C MET A 172 -12.62 -12.85 -2.24
N LEU A 173 -13.64 -12.28 -2.92
CA LEU A 173 -14.46 -11.18 -2.38
C LEU A 173 -15.21 -11.62 -1.11
N LYS A 174 -15.83 -12.80 -1.10
CA LYS A 174 -16.51 -13.36 0.07
C LYS A 174 -15.56 -13.59 1.25
N THR A 175 -14.36 -14.12 0.98
CA THR A 175 -13.33 -14.30 2.00
C THR A 175 -12.99 -12.97 2.68
N LEU A 176 -12.75 -11.92 1.90
CA LEU A 176 -12.48 -10.57 2.43
C LEU A 176 -13.65 -10.04 3.25
N ARG A 177 -14.89 -10.17 2.75
CA ARG A 177 -16.08 -9.68 3.47
C ARG A 177 -16.41 -10.46 4.74
N SER A 178 -15.89 -11.68 4.89
CA SER A 178 -16.04 -12.50 6.11
C SER A 178 -15.11 -12.08 7.24
N THR A 179 -14.12 -11.22 7.00
CA THR A 179 -13.12 -10.79 8.01
C THR A 179 -13.78 -10.03 9.16
N LYS A 180 -13.42 -10.39 10.39
CA LYS A 180 -13.88 -9.75 11.63
C LYS A 180 -12.71 -9.09 12.36
N PRO A 181 -12.93 -8.02 13.16
CA PRO A 181 -14.24 -7.46 13.52
C PRO A 181 -14.83 -6.53 12.44
N VAL A 182 -14.00 -5.99 11.55
CA VAL A 182 -14.43 -5.05 10.49
C VAL A 182 -13.89 -5.55 9.15
N PRO A 183 -14.77 -5.93 8.21
CA PRO A 183 -14.34 -6.30 6.87
C PRO A 183 -13.81 -5.07 6.11
N PRO A 184 -12.87 -5.24 5.15
CA PRO A 184 -12.38 -4.14 4.34
C PRO A 184 -13.52 -3.47 3.56
N ALA A 185 -13.60 -2.13 3.67
CA ALA A 185 -14.54 -1.34 2.88
C ALA A 185 -14.01 -1.00 1.49
N ALA A 186 -12.68 -0.97 1.33
CA ALA A 186 -11.98 -0.61 0.11
C ALA A 186 -11.38 -1.85 -0.58
N LEU A 187 -11.56 -1.90 -1.89
CA LEU A 187 -11.04 -2.94 -2.78
C LEU A 187 -10.36 -2.30 -3.99
N GLN A 188 -9.19 -2.79 -4.36
CA GLN A 188 -8.47 -2.38 -5.56
C GLN A 188 -8.29 -3.55 -6.53
N PHE A 189 -8.78 -3.42 -7.74
CA PHE A 189 -8.42 -4.33 -8.84
C PHE A 189 -7.07 -3.94 -9.41
N SER A 190 -6.16 -4.91 -9.47
CA SER A 190 -4.76 -4.75 -9.87
C SER A 190 -4.28 -5.97 -10.68
N GLY A 191 -2.95 -6.13 -10.79
CA GLY A 191 -2.29 -7.21 -11.50
C GLY A 191 -1.19 -6.72 -12.42
N GLY A 192 -1.12 -7.22 -13.66
CA GLY A 192 -0.32 -6.62 -14.71
C GLY A 192 -0.95 -5.29 -15.14
N GLU A 193 -2.05 -5.38 -15.90
CA GLU A 193 -2.94 -4.25 -16.21
C GLU A 193 -4.39 -4.75 -16.18
N PRO A 194 -5.19 -4.41 -15.18
CA PRO A 194 -6.53 -4.95 -15.03
C PRO A 194 -7.47 -4.59 -16.20
N THR A 195 -7.26 -3.45 -16.85
CA THR A 195 -8.11 -2.99 -17.96
C THR A 195 -7.94 -3.81 -19.24
N VAL A 196 -6.91 -4.67 -19.36
CA VAL A 196 -6.81 -5.61 -20.49
C VAL A 196 -7.73 -6.83 -20.33
N ARG A 197 -8.31 -7.03 -19.15
CA ARG A 197 -9.29 -8.06 -18.87
C ARG A 197 -10.67 -7.62 -19.41
N GLU A 198 -11.29 -8.48 -20.22
CA GLU A 198 -12.53 -8.12 -20.95
C GLU A 198 -13.72 -7.93 -20.00
N ASP A 199 -13.83 -8.75 -18.96
CA ASP A 199 -14.92 -8.78 -17.98
C ASP A 199 -14.66 -7.93 -16.71
N LEU A 200 -13.69 -6.99 -16.73
CA LEU A 200 -13.40 -6.16 -15.57
C LEU A 200 -14.64 -5.38 -15.07
N ILE A 201 -15.48 -4.92 -15.98
CA ILE A 201 -16.73 -4.20 -15.65
C ILE A 201 -17.66 -5.07 -14.81
N ASP A 202 -17.79 -6.36 -15.15
CA ASP A 202 -18.61 -7.31 -14.40
C ASP A 202 -18.01 -7.58 -13.02
N LEU A 203 -16.67 -7.67 -12.92
CA LEU A 203 -15.97 -7.84 -11.65
C LEU A 203 -16.15 -6.65 -10.71
N VAL A 204 -16.14 -5.42 -11.25
CA VAL A 204 -16.44 -4.20 -10.48
C VAL A 204 -17.87 -4.27 -9.93
N SER A 205 -18.84 -4.59 -10.80
CA SER A 205 -20.25 -4.74 -10.40
C SER A 205 -20.45 -5.83 -9.36
N MET A 206 -19.71 -6.94 -9.47
CA MET A 206 -19.69 -8.04 -8.49
C MET A 206 -19.17 -7.55 -7.14
N ALA A 207 -18.06 -6.81 -7.09
CA ALA A 207 -17.51 -6.26 -5.85
C ALA A 207 -18.49 -5.30 -5.17
N LYS A 208 -19.18 -4.46 -5.93
CA LYS A 208 -20.23 -3.57 -5.39
C LYS A 208 -21.39 -4.37 -4.79
N LYS A 209 -21.83 -5.44 -5.44
CA LYS A 209 -22.89 -6.34 -4.93
C LYS A 209 -22.45 -7.07 -3.65
N GLU A 210 -21.17 -7.41 -3.49
CA GLU A 210 -20.61 -8.01 -2.29
C GLU A 210 -20.44 -6.99 -1.14
N GLY A 211 -20.78 -5.72 -1.35
CA GLY A 211 -20.82 -4.68 -0.31
C GLY A 211 -19.49 -3.96 -0.08
N PHE A 212 -18.62 -3.87 -1.09
CA PHE A 212 -17.49 -2.96 -1.04
C PHE A 212 -17.95 -1.53 -1.34
N ASP A 213 -17.85 -0.65 -0.35
CA ASP A 213 -18.25 0.75 -0.49
C ASP A 213 -17.34 1.51 -1.46
N HIS A 214 -16.05 1.17 -1.46
CA HIS A 214 -15.03 1.82 -2.27
C HIS A 214 -14.32 0.80 -3.17
N VAL A 215 -14.46 0.95 -4.49
CA VAL A 215 -13.84 0.08 -5.50
C VAL A 215 -12.89 0.92 -6.35
N GLU A 216 -11.64 0.51 -6.40
CA GLU A 216 -10.57 1.17 -7.16
C GLU A 216 -10.10 0.30 -8.33
N VAL A 217 -9.66 0.95 -9.41
CA VAL A 217 -8.96 0.32 -10.52
C VAL A 217 -7.55 0.92 -10.63
N ASN A 218 -6.53 0.09 -10.38
CA ASN A 218 -5.13 0.46 -10.52
C ASN A 218 -4.69 0.23 -11.97
N THR A 219 -4.43 1.29 -12.72
CA THR A 219 -4.23 1.21 -14.17
C THR A 219 -3.10 2.11 -14.67
N ASN A 220 -2.47 1.68 -15.77
CA ASN A 220 -1.57 2.53 -16.54
C ASN A 220 -2.30 3.59 -17.39
N GLY A 221 -3.62 3.55 -17.49
CA GLY A 221 -4.46 4.55 -18.13
C GLY A 221 -4.55 4.48 -19.65
N ILE A 222 -3.86 3.56 -20.33
CA ILE A 222 -3.85 3.48 -21.81
C ILE A 222 -5.28 3.26 -22.34
N ARG A 223 -5.99 2.26 -21.82
CA ARG A 223 -7.37 1.98 -22.26
C ARG A 223 -8.33 3.14 -21.95
N LEU A 224 -8.10 3.86 -20.84
CA LEU A 224 -8.91 5.05 -20.50
C LEU A 224 -8.66 6.20 -21.49
N ALA A 225 -7.42 6.37 -21.95
CA ALA A 225 -7.07 7.38 -22.95
C ALA A 225 -7.65 7.05 -24.35
N GLU A 226 -7.65 5.77 -24.72
CA GLU A 226 -8.11 5.29 -26.02
C GLU A 226 -9.64 5.22 -26.15
N ASN A 227 -10.35 4.97 -25.04
CA ASN A 227 -11.78 4.69 -25.06
C ASN A 227 -12.55 5.43 -23.96
N GLN A 228 -13.19 6.54 -24.32
CA GLN A 228 -14.00 7.34 -23.40
C GLN A 228 -15.26 6.57 -22.92
N ASP A 229 -15.87 5.74 -23.78
CA ASP A 229 -17.06 4.94 -23.41
C ASP A 229 -16.69 3.91 -22.34
N TYR A 230 -15.47 3.37 -22.37
CA TYR A 230 -14.98 2.49 -21.32
C TYR A 230 -14.87 3.20 -19.96
N CYS A 231 -14.47 4.47 -19.94
CA CYS A 231 -14.49 5.27 -18.70
C CYS A 231 -15.93 5.40 -18.16
N LYS A 232 -16.92 5.62 -19.05
CA LYS A 232 -18.32 5.67 -18.65
C LYS A 232 -18.82 4.34 -18.10
N GLN A 233 -18.46 3.21 -18.72
CA GLN A 233 -18.79 1.87 -18.22
C GLN A 233 -18.23 1.62 -16.81
N LEU A 234 -17.00 2.05 -16.52
CA LEU A 234 -16.41 1.95 -15.19
C LEU A 234 -17.22 2.75 -14.14
N VAL A 235 -17.65 3.97 -14.49
CA VAL A 235 -18.51 4.79 -13.62
C VAL A 235 -19.84 4.08 -13.36
N ASP A 236 -20.49 3.60 -14.40
CA ASP A 236 -21.80 2.93 -14.32
C ASP A 236 -21.74 1.61 -13.53
N ALA A 237 -20.60 0.90 -13.59
CA ALA A 237 -20.34 -0.29 -12.77
C ALA A 237 -20.06 0.03 -11.30
N GLY A 238 -19.78 1.29 -10.96
CA GLY A 238 -19.57 1.74 -9.58
C GLY A 238 -18.11 1.89 -9.15
N VAL A 239 -17.17 2.10 -10.09
CA VAL A 239 -15.80 2.48 -9.73
C VAL A 239 -15.81 3.78 -8.96
N SER A 240 -15.19 3.77 -7.79
CA SER A 240 -15.08 4.93 -6.90
C SER A 240 -13.85 5.78 -7.19
N THR A 241 -12.75 5.13 -7.61
CA THR A 241 -11.44 5.76 -7.81
C THR A 241 -10.67 5.08 -8.94
N VAL A 242 -10.03 5.87 -9.77
CA VAL A 242 -8.94 5.43 -10.64
C VAL A 242 -7.61 5.71 -9.95
N TYR A 243 -6.85 4.65 -9.68
CA TYR A 243 -5.50 4.69 -9.14
C TYR A 243 -4.54 4.70 -10.33
N LEU A 244 -4.23 5.91 -10.82
CA LEU A 244 -3.54 6.13 -12.08
C LEU A 244 -2.03 6.20 -11.90
N GLN A 245 -1.29 5.29 -12.51
CA GLN A 245 0.16 5.37 -12.60
C GLN A 245 0.55 6.68 -13.30
N PHE A 246 1.37 7.54 -12.63
CA PHE A 246 1.72 8.87 -13.10
C PHE A 246 3.08 9.31 -12.55
N ASP A 247 4.17 9.14 -13.33
CA ASP A 247 5.54 9.25 -12.80
C ASP A 247 6.15 10.66 -12.91
N GLY A 248 5.53 11.58 -13.62
CA GLY A 248 6.04 12.95 -13.79
C GLY A 248 5.40 13.70 -14.96
N LEU A 249 5.87 14.91 -15.18
CA LEU A 249 5.37 15.83 -16.22
C LEU A 249 6.33 15.96 -17.41
N ARG A 250 7.29 15.03 -17.56
CA ARG A 250 8.21 14.98 -18.69
C ARG A 250 8.16 13.62 -19.40
N PRO A 251 8.07 13.59 -20.75
CA PRO A 251 7.95 12.33 -21.51
C PRO A 251 9.12 11.36 -21.32
N GLU A 252 10.35 11.86 -21.13
CA GLU A 252 11.56 11.05 -20.95
C GLU A 252 11.54 10.22 -19.66
N ILE A 253 10.82 10.65 -18.62
CA ILE A 253 10.62 9.87 -17.39
C ILE A 253 9.89 8.58 -17.71
N TYR A 254 8.81 8.67 -18.48
CA TYR A 254 8.04 7.48 -18.89
C TYR A 254 8.84 6.58 -19.81
N LEU A 255 9.65 7.13 -20.69
CA LEU A 255 10.52 6.33 -21.55
C LEU A 255 11.51 5.51 -20.70
N ASN A 256 12.12 6.12 -19.69
CA ASN A 256 13.07 5.47 -18.79
C ASN A 256 12.40 4.43 -17.87
N MET A 257 11.23 4.74 -17.32
CA MET A 257 10.57 3.91 -16.32
C MET A 257 9.59 2.91 -16.92
N ARG A 258 8.93 3.25 -18.02
CA ARG A 258 7.84 2.46 -18.63
C ARG A 258 8.14 1.94 -20.03
N GLY A 259 9.22 2.42 -20.64
CA GLY A 259 9.66 2.02 -21.98
C GLY A 259 8.87 2.69 -23.13
N GLN A 260 8.00 3.64 -22.83
CA GLN A 260 7.19 4.40 -23.81
C GLN A 260 6.92 5.81 -23.30
N PRO A 261 6.78 6.83 -24.19
CA PRO A 261 6.50 8.22 -23.83
C PRO A 261 5.00 8.40 -23.51
N LEU A 262 4.57 8.07 -22.28
CA LEU A 262 3.15 7.96 -21.92
C LEU A 262 2.51 9.24 -21.36
N LEU A 263 3.21 10.38 -21.29
CA LEU A 263 2.65 11.60 -20.67
C LEU A 263 1.33 12.01 -21.31
N GLU A 264 1.28 12.16 -22.63
CA GLU A 264 0.05 12.54 -23.36
C GLU A 264 -1.09 11.53 -23.12
N THR A 265 -0.75 10.24 -23.03
CA THR A 265 -1.71 9.19 -22.69
C THR A 265 -2.31 9.42 -21.30
N LYS A 266 -1.48 9.81 -20.31
CA LYS A 266 -1.97 10.10 -18.95
C LYS A 266 -2.91 11.30 -18.91
N LEU A 267 -2.51 12.39 -19.58
CA LEU A 267 -3.33 13.60 -19.67
C LEU A 267 -4.67 13.31 -20.36
N LYS A 268 -4.63 12.53 -21.45
CA LYS A 268 -5.84 12.10 -22.16
C LYS A 268 -6.75 11.21 -21.32
N ALA A 269 -6.17 10.28 -20.55
CA ALA A 269 -6.94 9.43 -19.62
C ALA A 269 -7.67 10.27 -18.56
N ILE A 270 -6.97 11.26 -17.95
CA ILE A 270 -7.56 12.19 -16.98
C ILE A 270 -8.73 12.96 -17.61
N GLU A 271 -8.54 13.46 -18.83
CA GLU A 271 -9.58 14.24 -19.54
C GLU A 271 -10.80 13.37 -19.90
N ASN A 272 -10.60 12.14 -20.36
CA ASN A 272 -11.71 11.21 -20.63
C ASN A 272 -12.47 10.86 -19.35
N CYS A 273 -11.78 10.63 -18.24
CA CYS A 273 -12.41 10.41 -16.93
C CYS A 273 -13.23 11.64 -16.51
N ARG A 274 -12.70 12.86 -16.68
CA ARG A 274 -13.41 14.11 -16.36
C ARG A 274 -14.72 14.22 -17.14
N LYS A 275 -14.70 13.96 -18.45
CA LYS A 275 -15.86 14.02 -19.34
C LYS A 275 -16.95 13.00 -19.01
N THR A 276 -16.59 11.87 -18.41
CA THR A 276 -17.54 10.79 -18.11
C THR A 276 -18.04 10.80 -16.66
N GLY A 277 -17.62 11.80 -15.86
CA GLY A 277 -18.09 11.96 -14.48
C GLY A 277 -17.34 11.08 -13.46
N LEU A 278 -16.16 10.56 -13.81
CA LEU A 278 -15.29 9.89 -12.86
C LEU A 278 -14.41 10.96 -12.20
N HIS A 279 -14.80 11.42 -11.01
CA HIS A 279 -14.23 12.60 -10.35
C HIS A 279 -13.25 12.27 -9.22
N ASN A 280 -12.65 11.09 -9.21
CA ASN A 280 -11.73 10.70 -8.16
C ASN A 280 -10.55 9.91 -8.74
N ILE A 281 -9.49 10.65 -9.06
CA ILE A 281 -8.21 10.09 -9.51
C ILE A 281 -7.19 10.26 -8.38
N VAL A 282 -6.45 9.18 -8.11
CA VAL A 282 -5.22 9.18 -7.32
C VAL A 282 -4.06 9.08 -8.30
N LEU A 283 -3.15 10.05 -8.29
CA LEU A 283 -1.90 9.97 -9.03
C LEU A 283 -0.89 9.13 -8.25
N VAL A 284 -0.26 8.17 -8.92
CA VAL A 284 0.62 7.18 -8.28
C VAL A 284 1.98 7.20 -8.93
N PRO A 285 2.86 8.13 -8.53
CA PRO A 285 4.23 8.16 -9.01
C PRO A 285 5.10 7.17 -8.24
N THR A 286 5.82 6.32 -8.96
CA THR A 286 6.96 5.58 -8.40
C THR A 286 8.16 6.51 -8.42
N ILE A 287 8.75 6.79 -7.25
CA ILE A 287 9.87 7.72 -7.15
C ILE A 287 11.18 6.96 -7.13
N VAL A 288 12.06 7.32 -8.06
CA VAL A 288 13.38 6.73 -8.24
C VAL A 288 14.43 7.85 -8.21
N ARG A 289 15.41 7.72 -7.30
CA ARG A 289 16.50 8.69 -7.18
C ARG A 289 17.23 8.88 -8.51
N GLY A 290 17.43 10.13 -8.91
CA GLY A 290 18.11 10.50 -10.14
C GLY A 290 17.31 10.28 -11.42
N VAL A 291 16.01 9.93 -11.34
CA VAL A 291 15.13 9.73 -12.50
C VAL A 291 13.97 10.73 -12.49
N ASN A 292 13.23 10.80 -11.40
CA ASN A 292 12.05 11.67 -11.26
C ASN A 292 11.90 12.26 -9.84
N ASP A 293 12.93 12.20 -9.03
CA ASP A 293 12.96 12.79 -7.70
C ASP A 293 12.99 14.35 -7.73
N ASP A 294 13.13 14.93 -8.90
CA ASP A 294 12.93 16.37 -9.15
C ASP A 294 11.48 16.76 -9.51
N GLN A 295 10.54 15.80 -9.53
CA GLN A 295 9.16 16.01 -10.00
C GLN A 295 8.11 16.09 -8.89
N LEU A 296 8.46 15.84 -7.62
CA LEU A 296 7.47 15.69 -6.55
C LEU A 296 6.61 16.96 -6.39
N GLY A 297 7.25 18.13 -6.32
CA GLY A 297 6.54 19.42 -6.24
C GLY A 297 5.70 19.71 -7.47
N ALA A 298 6.23 19.42 -8.67
CA ALA A 298 5.51 19.61 -9.92
C ALA A 298 4.25 18.72 -10.01
N ILE A 299 4.32 17.47 -9.53
CA ILE A 299 3.16 16.54 -9.48
C ILE A 299 2.12 17.04 -8.47
N VAL A 300 2.54 17.56 -7.30
CA VAL A 300 1.61 18.16 -6.31
C VAL A 300 0.91 19.37 -6.92
N ASN A 301 1.63 20.26 -7.59
CA ASN A 301 1.03 21.44 -8.24
C ASN A 301 0.06 21.02 -9.35
N PHE A 302 0.43 20.06 -10.18
CA PHE A 302 -0.47 19.50 -11.20
C PHE A 302 -1.75 18.92 -10.59
N ALA A 303 -1.66 18.21 -9.46
CA ALA A 303 -2.83 17.71 -8.74
C ALA A 303 -3.72 18.84 -8.20
N ALA A 304 -3.11 19.90 -7.68
CA ALA A 304 -3.82 21.09 -7.21
C ALA A 304 -4.55 21.83 -8.34
N GLU A 305 -3.92 21.99 -9.49
CA GLU A 305 -4.51 22.60 -10.70
C GLU A 305 -5.67 21.76 -11.27
N ASN A 306 -5.61 20.43 -11.12
CA ASN A 306 -6.64 19.48 -11.56
C ASN A 306 -7.50 18.97 -10.40
N PHE A 307 -7.70 19.77 -9.36
CA PHE A 307 -8.39 19.37 -8.15
C PHE A 307 -9.88 19.01 -8.36
N ASP A 308 -10.47 19.40 -9.45
CA ASP A 308 -11.82 18.99 -9.86
C ASP A 308 -11.92 17.45 -10.02
N ILE A 309 -10.81 16.79 -10.36
CA ILE A 309 -10.76 15.36 -10.64
C ILE A 309 -9.67 14.60 -9.86
N VAL A 310 -8.51 15.23 -9.58
CA VAL A 310 -7.42 14.62 -8.80
C VAL A 310 -7.62 14.94 -7.32
N ARG A 311 -7.72 13.89 -6.48
CA ARG A 311 -7.99 14.01 -5.04
C ARG A 311 -6.83 13.58 -4.16
N CYS A 312 -5.87 12.88 -4.74
CA CYS A 312 -4.73 12.38 -4.00
C CYS A 312 -3.52 12.24 -4.93
N VAL A 313 -2.34 12.51 -4.37
CA VAL A 313 -1.07 12.03 -4.88
C VAL A 313 -0.52 11.05 -3.86
N ASN A 314 -0.24 9.81 -4.28
CA ASN A 314 0.36 8.79 -3.43
C ASN A 314 1.73 8.40 -3.97
N PHE A 315 2.78 9.08 -3.51
CA PHE A 315 4.16 8.79 -3.87
C PHE A 315 4.60 7.42 -3.37
N GLN A 316 5.27 6.66 -4.22
CA GLN A 316 5.79 5.35 -3.87
C GLN A 316 7.32 5.33 -4.06
N PRO A 317 8.12 5.57 -3.00
CA PRO A 317 9.54 5.30 -3.05
C PRO A 317 9.78 3.91 -3.60
N VAL A 318 10.72 3.78 -4.55
CA VAL A 318 10.92 2.54 -5.30
C VAL A 318 11.28 1.37 -4.39
N SER A 319 10.59 0.25 -4.59
CA SER A 319 10.88 -1.04 -3.96
C SER A 319 11.68 -1.91 -4.94
N ILE A 320 12.76 -2.52 -4.48
CA ILE A 320 13.67 -3.33 -5.30
C ILE A 320 13.12 -4.76 -5.38
N THR A 321 12.00 -4.89 -6.10
CA THR A 321 11.32 -6.17 -6.30
C THR A 321 10.78 -6.26 -7.73
N GLY A 322 10.51 -7.48 -8.21
CA GLY A 322 10.05 -7.70 -9.58
C GLY A 322 11.13 -7.39 -10.62
N ARG A 323 10.77 -6.59 -11.63
CA ARG A 323 11.67 -6.17 -12.71
C ARG A 323 12.31 -4.84 -12.38
N ILE A 324 13.55 -4.88 -11.90
CA ILE A 324 14.37 -3.71 -11.56
C ILE A 324 15.84 -4.13 -11.50
N SER A 325 16.79 -3.18 -11.68
CA SER A 325 18.22 -3.46 -11.53
C SER A 325 18.61 -3.55 -10.06
N TYR A 326 19.02 -4.74 -9.62
CA TYR A 326 19.51 -4.97 -8.26
C TYR A 326 20.91 -4.37 -8.04
N GLU A 327 21.72 -4.32 -9.08
CA GLU A 327 23.09 -3.76 -9.03
C GLU A 327 23.06 -2.25 -8.74
N LYS A 328 22.06 -1.56 -9.27
CA LYS A 328 21.88 -0.11 -9.10
C LYS A 328 21.04 0.26 -7.87
N ARG A 329 20.62 -0.71 -7.03
CA ARG A 329 19.66 -0.46 -5.94
C ARG A 329 20.07 0.69 -5.03
N GLN A 330 21.32 0.77 -4.61
CA GLN A 330 21.79 1.81 -3.69
C GLN A 330 21.72 3.22 -4.31
N GLN A 331 21.93 3.32 -5.63
CA GLN A 331 21.81 4.58 -6.36
C GLN A 331 20.34 4.99 -6.57
N MET A 332 19.46 4.00 -6.72
CA MET A 332 18.02 4.21 -6.98
C MET A 332 17.20 4.36 -5.69
N ARG A 333 17.71 3.87 -4.55
CA ARG A 333 17.01 3.87 -3.26
C ARG A 333 16.68 5.29 -2.82
N ILE A 334 15.42 5.51 -2.54
CA ILE A 334 14.87 6.71 -1.94
C ILE A 334 13.90 6.29 -0.83
N THR A 335 13.76 7.09 0.21
CA THR A 335 12.92 6.78 1.37
C THR A 335 11.90 7.88 1.62
N ILE A 336 10.98 7.68 2.55
CA ILE A 336 9.96 8.68 2.88
C ILE A 336 10.55 10.03 3.28
N PRO A 337 11.57 10.13 4.18
CA PRO A 337 12.17 11.43 4.51
C PRO A 337 12.83 12.15 3.32
N ASP A 338 13.41 11.41 2.38
CA ASP A 338 13.90 12.04 1.15
C ASP A 338 12.75 12.71 0.39
N CYS A 339 11.61 12.02 0.26
CA CYS A 339 10.44 12.54 -0.44
C CYS A 339 9.82 13.74 0.27
N THR A 340 9.66 13.72 1.59
CA THR A 340 9.11 14.85 2.35
C THR A 340 9.97 16.09 2.22
N ARG A 341 11.31 15.94 2.31
CA ARG A 341 12.26 17.03 2.12
C ARG A 341 12.22 17.59 0.69
N LEU A 342 12.22 16.72 -0.33
CA LEU A 342 12.12 17.14 -1.72
C LEU A 342 10.81 17.89 -2.01
N ILE A 343 9.68 17.47 -1.40
CA ILE A 343 8.42 18.21 -1.50
C ILE A 343 8.57 19.60 -0.86
N GLU A 344 9.16 19.71 0.33
CA GLU A 344 9.39 21.01 0.97
C GLU A 344 10.25 21.92 0.09
N GLU A 345 11.36 21.43 -0.42
CA GLU A 345 12.26 22.18 -1.31
C GLU A 345 11.55 22.62 -2.60
N GLN A 346 10.88 21.70 -3.29
CA GLN A 346 10.25 21.94 -4.59
C GLN A 346 8.95 22.74 -4.49
N THR A 347 8.30 22.77 -3.33
CA THR A 347 7.15 23.65 -3.03
C THR A 347 7.56 24.94 -2.34
N GLN A 348 8.87 25.25 -2.26
CA GLN A 348 9.41 26.46 -1.62
C GLN A 348 8.91 26.64 -0.17
N GLY A 349 8.77 25.54 0.57
CA GLY A 349 8.34 25.55 1.96
C GLY A 349 6.83 25.75 2.19
N VAL A 350 6.01 25.71 1.13
CA VAL A 350 4.54 25.71 1.28
C VAL A 350 4.09 24.46 2.03
N ILE A 351 4.61 23.31 1.65
CA ILE A 351 4.42 22.03 2.37
C ILE A 351 5.75 21.69 3.04
N LYS A 352 5.74 21.61 4.37
CA LYS A 352 6.94 21.31 5.16
C LYS A 352 7.02 19.85 5.54
N VAL A 353 8.21 19.36 5.82
CA VAL A 353 8.45 18.03 6.40
C VAL A 353 7.56 17.81 7.64
N SER A 354 7.42 18.84 8.49
CA SER A 354 6.61 18.77 9.71
C SER A 354 5.08 18.67 9.46
N ASP A 355 4.62 18.89 8.24
CA ASP A 355 3.20 18.77 7.88
C ASP A 355 2.79 17.30 7.63
N PHE A 356 3.75 16.40 7.44
CA PHE A 356 3.49 14.98 7.22
C PHE A 356 3.41 14.20 8.52
N TYR A 357 2.40 13.38 8.64
CA TYR A 357 2.16 12.49 9.78
C TYR A 357 2.12 11.04 9.34
N PRO A 358 2.60 10.09 10.15
CA PRO A 358 2.45 8.67 9.87
C PRO A 358 0.99 8.25 9.93
N ILE A 359 0.62 7.26 9.11
CA ILE A 359 -0.78 6.81 8.96
C ILE A 359 -1.48 6.49 10.30
N PRO A 360 -0.83 5.85 11.30
CA PRO A 360 -1.50 5.54 12.58
C PRO A 360 -1.96 6.75 13.40
N VAL A 361 -1.57 7.97 13.06
CA VAL A 361 -2.03 9.20 13.74
C VAL A 361 -3.55 9.29 13.83
N VAL A 362 -4.29 8.68 12.90
CA VAL A 362 -5.76 8.70 12.88
C VAL A 362 -6.42 7.67 13.81
N VAL A 363 -5.66 6.72 14.37
CA VAL A 363 -6.21 5.62 15.18
C VAL A 363 -6.91 6.11 16.44
N PRO A 364 -6.34 7.03 17.26
CA PRO A 364 -7.04 7.56 18.43
C PRO A 364 -8.37 8.25 18.07
N ILE A 365 -8.43 8.92 16.92
CA ILE A 365 -9.65 9.55 16.41
C ILE A 365 -10.70 8.48 16.07
N ALA A 366 -10.32 7.45 15.33
CA ALA A 366 -11.22 6.35 14.95
C ALA A 366 -11.78 5.63 16.19
N ARG A 367 -10.94 5.38 17.19
CA ARG A 367 -11.33 4.77 18.48
C ARG A 367 -12.30 5.65 19.26
N ALA A 368 -12.01 6.94 19.40
CA ALA A 368 -12.87 7.89 20.12
C ALA A 368 -14.26 8.00 19.47
N ILE A 369 -14.31 8.17 18.16
CA ILE A 369 -15.58 8.24 17.40
C ILE A 369 -16.32 6.89 17.47
N GLY A 370 -15.60 5.79 17.35
CA GLY A 370 -16.17 4.44 17.44
C GLY A 370 -16.85 4.18 18.78
N ALA A 371 -16.18 4.54 19.88
CA ALA A 371 -16.73 4.41 21.23
C ALA A 371 -17.96 5.30 21.43
N LEU A 372 -17.94 6.55 20.99
CA LEU A 372 -19.07 7.48 21.05
C LEU A 372 -20.28 6.98 20.25
N LYS A 373 -20.06 6.38 19.09
CA LYS A 373 -21.12 5.89 18.20
C LYS A 373 -21.50 4.42 18.47
N ARG A 374 -20.81 3.76 19.38
CA ARG A 374 -20.95 2.31 19.67
C ARG A 374 -20.83 1.46 18.39
N ARG A 375 -19.91 1.85 17.51
CA ARG A 375 -19.64 1.17 16.24
C ARG A 375 -18.13 0.97 16.08
N GLN A 376 -17.72 -0.20 15.63
CA GLN A 376 -16.34 -0.45 15.25
C GLN A 376 -16.06 0.16 13.87
N TYR A 377 -14.94 0.87 13.75
CA TYR A 377 -14.39 1.38 12.50
C TYR A 377 -13.08 0.68 12.22
N ALA A 378 -12.69 0.63 10.96
CA ALA A 378 -11.37 0.16 10.59
C ALA A 378 -10.30 1.04 11.22
N GLU A 379 -9.36 0.43 11.94
CA GLU A 379 -8.21 1.10 12.54
C GLU A 379 -7.00 0.94 11.62
N PHE A 380 -6.39 2.05 11.22
CA PHE A 380 -5.18 2.05 10.40
C PHE A 380 -3.94 1.79 11.25
N THR A 381 -3.88 0.63 11.91
CA THR A 381 -2.80 0.20 12.80
C THR A 381 -1.57 -0.32 12.06
N VAL A 382 -1.35 0.18 10.85
CA VAL A 382 -0.16 -0.11 10.06
C VAL A 382 1.10 0.38 10.78
N HIS A 383 2.26 -0.18 10.43
CA HIS A 383 3.50 0.26 11.01
C HIS A 383 3.80 1.73 10.66
N GLU A 384 4.22 2.52 11.63
CA GLU A 384 4.43 3.97 11.52
C GLU A 384 5.44 4.39 10.45
N HIS A 385 6.34 3.48 10.06
CA HIS A 385 7.31 3.70 8.98
C HIS A 385 6.87 3.17 7.60
N CYS A 386 5.61 2.73 7.45
CA CYS A 386 5.11 2.26 6.16
C CYS A 386 4.63 3.39 5.26
N GLY A 387 4.11 4.47 5.84
CA GLY A 387 3.59 5.60 5.06
C GLY A 387 3.35 6.83 5.90
N MET A 388 3.41 7.98 5.24
CA MET A 388 3.09 9.29 5.81
C MET A 388 2.16 10.04 4.86
N ALA A 389 1.37 10.97 5.41
CA ALA A 389 0.48 11.81 4.61
C ALA A 389 0.29 13.18 5.24
N THR A 390 -0.08 14.13 4.40
CA THR A 390 -0.66 15.42 4.80
C THR A 390 -1.91 15.71 3.99
N PHE A 391 -2.75 16.60 4.50
CA PHE A 391 -3.94 17.08 3.82
C PHE A 391 -3.82 18.57 3.52
N LEU A 392 -4.09 18.95 2.28
CA LEU A 392 -4.08 20.32 1.83
C LEU A 392 -5.53 20.77 1.67
N LEU A 393 -5.91 21.82 2.39
CA LEU A 393 -7.22 22.44 2.29
C LEU A 393 -7.20 23.50 1.19
N LYS A 394 -8.22 23.50 0.35
CA LYS A 394 -8.39 24.52 -0.68
C LYS A 394 -8.95 25.82 -0.06
N GLU A 395 -8.18 26.90 -0.14
CA GLU A 395 -8.60 28.27 0.19
C GLU A 395 -8.46 29.17 -1.05
N GLY A 396 -9.56 29.45 -1.73
CA GLY A 396 -9.54 30.21 -2.98
C GLY A 396 -8.80 29.45 -4.10
N ARG A 397 -7.61 29.94 -4.48
CA ARG A 397 -6.73 29.29 -5.45
C ARG A 397 -5.61 28.50 -4.79
N ASP A 398 -5.37 28.68 -3.50
CA ASP A 398 -4.25 28.10 -2.77
C ASP A 398 -4.64 26.78 -2.10
N PHE A 399 -3.64 25.95 -1.86
CA PHE A 399 -3.74 24.71 -1.10
C PHE A 399 -2.82 24.81 0.12
N ILE A 400 -3.42 24.79 1.32
CA ILE A 400 -2.74 25.06 2.58
C ILE A 400 -2.75 23.80 3.44
N PRO A 401 -1.59 23.36 3.97
CA PRO A 401 -1.53 22.19 4.86
C PRO A 401 -2.46 22.34 6.07
N ILE A 402 -3.14 21.23 6.42
CA ILE A 402 -4.10 21.17 7.54
C ILE A 402 -3.47 21.60 8.87
N THR A 403 -2.16 21.43 9.01
CA THR A 403 -1.37 21.84 10.19
C THR A 403 -1.35 23.36 10.42
N ARG A 404 -1.73 24.16 9.42
CA ARG A 404 -1.94 25.61 9.60
C ARG A 404 -3.28 25.94 10.26
N PHE A 405 -4.20 24.98 10.30
CA PHE A 405 -5.56 25.10 10.84
C PHE A 405 -5.78 24.27 12.09
N ALA A 406 -4.93 23.29 12.36
CA ALA A 406 -5.07 22.38 13.49
C ALA A 406 -3.72 22.02 14.10
N ASP A 407 -3.67 22.03 15.43
CA ASP A 407 -2.59 21.40 16.20
C ASP A 407 -2.91 19.90 16.30
N ILE A 408 -2.37 19.13 15.37
CA ILE A 408 -2.69 17.70 15.21
C ILE A 408 -2.28 16.92 16.45
N ASP A 409 -1.09 17.20 17.02
CA ASP A 409 -0.58 16.48 18.18
C ASP A 409 -1.52 16.63 19.37
N LYS A 410 -1.84 17.87 19.75
CA LYS A 410 -2.74 18.13 20.89
C LYS A 410 -4.17 17.64 20.65
N PHE A 411 -4.63 17.68 19.39
CA PHE A 411 -5.93 17.14 19.05
C PHE A 411 -5.98 15.63 19.23
N VAL A 412 -4.98 14.92 18.73
CA VAL A 412 -4.86 13.46 18.83
C VAL A 412 -4.71 13.01 20.27
N ASP A 413 -3.85 13.69 21.07
CA ASP A 413 -3.66 13.41 22.50
C ASP A 413 -4.97 13.54 23.28
N ALA A 414 -5.81 14.53 22.93
CA ALA A 414 -7.11 14.70 23.58
C ALA A 414 -8.10 13.56 23.27
N MET A 415 -7.93 12.83 22.17
CA MET A 415 -8.82 11.75 21.78
C MET A 415 -8.78 10.54 22.74
N ASP A 416 -7.69 10.30 23.42
CA ASP A 416 -7.59 9.26 24.44
C ASP A 416 -8.53 9.51 25.63
N GLY A 417 -8.67 10.76 26.05
CA GLY A 417 -9.63 11.15 27.10
C GLY A 417 -11.08 10.96 26.64
N VAL A 418 -11.37 11.32 25.39
CA VAL A 418 -12.71 11.10 24.78
C VAL A 418 -13.03 9.61 24.72
N TYR A 419 -12.09 8.79 24.26
CA TYR A 419 -12.24 7.34 24.18
C TYR A 419 -12.53 6.71 25.55
N LYS A 420 -11.72 7.02 26.56
CA LYS A 420 -11.89 6.52 27.93
C LYS A 420 -13.26 6.86 28.48
N SER A 421 -13.66 8.14 28.42
CA SER A 421 -14.97 8.58 28.91
C SER A 421 -16.14 7.90 28.17
N ALA A 422 -16.04 7.70 26.87
CA ALA A 422 -17.06 7.01 26.09
C ALA A 422 -17.15 5.51 26.45
N LYS A 423 -16.02 4.84 26.67
CA LYS A 423 -15.96 3.43 27.12
C LYS A 423 -16.57 3.22 28.51
N GLU A 424 -16.39 4.19 29.41
CA GLU A 424 -17.00 4.20 30.76
C GLU A 424 -18.51 4.51 30.74
N GLY A 425 -19.10 4.75 29.56
CA GLY A 425 -20.51 5.12 29.41
C GLY A 425 -20.81 6.59 29.67
N ALA A 426 -19.80 7.40 29.97
CA ALA A 426 -19.93 8.85 30.25
C ALA A 426 -20.01 9.66 28.95
N ASN A 427 -20.99 9.32 28.08
CA ASN A 427 -21.08 9.90 26.71
C ASN A 427 -21.17 11.44 26.70
N ARG A 428 -21.89 12.06 27.64
CA ARG A 428 -21.97 13.54 27.73
C ARG A 428 -20.60 14.15 28.00
N ARG A 429 -19.82 13.55 28.91
CA ARG A 429 -18.45 13.98 29.22
C ARG A 429 -17.55 13.82 28.00
N ALA A 430 -17.60 12.68 27.31
CA ALA A 430 -16.85 12.42 26.08
C ALA A 430 -17.16 13.43 24.97
N GLN A 431 -18.45 13.76 24.77
CA GLN A 431 -18.87 14.79 23.81
C GLN A 431 -18.34 16.18 24.17
N MET A 432 -18.38 16.56 25.44
CA MET A 432 -17.82 17.84 25.91
C MET A 432 -16.30 17.89 25.74
N GLN A 433 -15.59 16.80 26.00
CA GLN A 433 -14.17 16.70 25.78
C GLN A 433 -13.81 16.83 24.28
N LEU A 434 -14.55 16.14 23.40
CA LEU A 434 -14.36 16.24 21.95
C LEU A 434 -14.62 17.67 21.46
N LEU A 435 -15.69 18.31 21.90
CA LEU A 435 -15.98 19.72 21.57
C LEU A 435 -14.87 20.65 22.05
N SER A 436 -14.44 20.49 23.30
CA SER A 436 -13.33 21.28 23.89
C SER A 436 -12.02 21.07 23.11
N ALA A 437 -11.66 19.82 22.78
CA ALA A 437 -10.48 19.51 21.98
C ALA A 437 -10.54 20.16 20.60
N THR A 438 -11.70 20.10 19.96
CA THR A 438 -11.92 20.73 18.65
C THR A 438 -11.79 22.26 18.73
N LEU A 439 -12.44 22.92 19.68
CA LEU A 439 -12.41 24.38 19.80
C LEU A 439 -11.02 24.92 20.21
N ARG A 440 -10.23 24.14 20.95
CA ARG A 440 -8.90 24.55 21.40
C ARG A 440 -7.82 24.33 20.34
N ASN A 441 -7.93 23.27 19.57
CA ASN A 441 -6.84 22.81 18.71
C ASN A 441 -7.13 22.97 17.21
N VAL A 442 -8.35 23.38 16.83
CA VAL A 442 -8.75 23.52 15.43
C VAL A 442 -9.32 24.92 15.20
N ARG A 443 -8.84 25.62 14.17
CA ARG A 443 -9.35 26.94 13.81
C ARG A 443 -10.84 26.88 13.42
N LEU A 444 -11.58 27.90 13.78
CA LEU A 444 -13.04 27.97 13.60
C LEU A 444 -13.47 27.83 12.12
N SER A 445 -12.63 28.29 11.17
CA SER A 445 -12.86 28.13 9.74
C SER A 445 -12.94 26.67 9.32
N LEU A 446 -12.04 25.83 9.85
CA LEU A 446 -12.03 24.39 9.60
C LEU A 446 -13.13 23.67 10.40
N VAL A 447 -13.42 24.13 11.63
CA VAL A 447 -14.50 23.56 12.45
C VAL A 447 -15.84 23.66 11.74
N LYS A 448 -16.13 24.78 11.08
CA LYS A 448 -17.38 24.95 10.31
C LYS A 448 -17.52 23.93 9.16
N GLN A 449 -16.42 23.59 8.50
CA GLN A 449 -16.40 22.59 7.44
C GLN A 449 -16.55 21.17 8.00
N LEU A 450 -15.86 20.86 9.12
CA LEU A 450 -15.89 19.57 9.79
C LEU A 450 -17.22 19.27 10.48
N VAL A 451 -17.82 20.26 11.15
CA VAL A 451 -19.09 20.09 11.90
C VAL A 451 -20.23 19.71 10.98
N GLY A 452 -20.29 20.30 9.78
CA GLY A 452 -21.27 19.89 8.76
C GLY A 452 -21.12 18.43 8.35
N ALA A 453 -19.88 17.96 8.21
CA ALA A 453 -19.57 16.64 7.68
C ALA A 453 -19.62 15.51 8.74
N VAL A 454 -19.11 15.75 9.95
CA VAL A 454 -18.91 14.68 10.95
C VAL A 454 -20.08 14.57 11.93
N PHE A 455 -20.68 15.72 12.32
CA PHE A 455 -21.65 15.74 13.41
C PHE A 455 -23.11 15.62 12.98
N LYS A 456 -23.49 16.08 11.77
CA LYS A 456 -24.89 16.01 11.33
C LYS A 456 -25.31 14.62 10.83
N GLU A 457 -24.48 13.92 10.12
CA GLU A 457 -24.89 12.68 9.44
C GLU A 457 -24.03 11.45 9.78
N GLY A 458 -22.75 11.63 10.12
CA GLY A 458 -21.82 10.54 10.49
C GLY A 458 -21.78 9.38 9.51
N SER A 459 -22.21 9.63 8.28
CA SER A 459 -22.24 8.67 7.20
C SER A 459 -20.93 8.74 6.39
N TYR A 460 -20.65 7.70 5.62
CA TYR A 460 -19.55 7.68 4.66
C TYR A 460 -19.67 8.85 3.66
N GLU A 461 -20.89 9.26 3.35
CA GLU A 461 -21.19 10.37 2.44
C GLU A 461 -20.79 11.74 3.00
N SER A 462 -20.97 11.98 4.30
CA SER A 462 -20.58 13.25 4.93
C SER A 462 -19.05 13.39 5.06
N LEU A 463 -18.34 12.28 5.28
CA LEU A 463 -16.88 12.24 5.18
C LEU A 463 -16.44 12.48 3.73
N GLY A 464 -17.15 11.93 2.76
CA GLY A 464 -16.94 12.17 1.33
C GLY A 464 -17.10 13.65 0.95
N ASN A 465 -18.06 14.37 1.55
CA ASN A 465 -18.26 15.81 1.32
C ASN A 465 -17.10 16.66 1.86
N PHE A 466 -16.57 16.31 3.03
CA PHE A 466 -15.36 16.96 3.57
C PHE A 466 -14.14 16.68 2.70
N MET A 467 -13.94 15.42 2.30
CA MET A 467 -12.83 15.01 1.43
C MET A 467 -12.86 15.69 0.04
N ARG A 468 -14.03 16.19 -0.41
CA ARG A 468 -14.15 16.97 -1.66
C ARG A 468 -13.43 18.33 -1.63
N ASN A 469 -13.08 18.86 -0.47
CA ASN A 469 -12.34 20.12 -0.31
C ASN A 469 -10.88 19.91 0.07
N ILE A 470 -10.39 18.66 0.03
CA ILE A 470 -9.06 18.29 0.48
C ILE A 470 -8.31 17.55 -0.63
N LEU A 471 -7.09 17.99 -0.90
CA LEU A 471 -6.10 17.24 -1.65
C LEU A 471 -5.20 16.49 -0.67
N MET A 472 -5.19 15.17 -0.73
CA MET A 472 -4.27 14.35 0.04
C MET A 472 -2.93 14.24 -0.67
N VAL A 473 -1.84 14.48 0.04
CA VAL A 473 -0.48 14.17 -0.40
C VAL A 473 0.07 13.11 0.55
N GLY A 474 0.16 11.90 0.05
CA GLY A 474 0.62 10.74 0.81
C GLY A 474 1.81 10.06 0.16
N MET A 475 2.44 9.20 0.92
CA MET A 475 3.51 8.34 0.44
C MET A 475 3.51 7.01 1.16
N MET A 476 3.86 5.95 0.44
CA MET A 476 3.96 4.58 0.96
C MET A 476 5.24 3.93 0.46
N HIS A 477 6.08 3.49 1.39
CA HIS A 477 7.33 2.81 1.08
C HIS A 477 7.18 1.31 1.34
N PHE A 478 6.97 0.55 0.28
CA PHE A 478 6.87 -0.91 0.35
C PHE A 478 8.25 -1.53 0.58
N GLN A 479 8.26 -2.64 1.31
CA GLN A 479 9.47 -3.39 1.58
C GLN A 479 9.86 -4.28 0.39
N ASP A 480 11.16 -4.49 0.25
CA ASP A 480 11.77 -5.52 -0.60
C ASP A 480 12.67 -6.43 0.24
N SER A 481 13.26 -7.46 -0.35
CA SER A 481 14.10 -8.43 0.38
C SER A 481 15.31 -7.81 1.08
N TYR A 482 15.77 -6.64 0.65
CA TYR A 482 16.93 -5.95 1.25
C TYR A 482 16.57 -5.20 2.52
N ASN A 483 15.43 -4.50 2.55
CA ASN A 483 14.95 -3.72 3.71
C ASN A 483 13.79 -4.38 4.47
N PHE A 484 13.59 -5.68 4.30
CA PHE A 484 12.47 -6.42 4.88
C PHE A 484 12.55 -6.43 6.41
N ASP A 485 11.46 -6.04 7.05
CA ASP A 485 11.28 -6.04 8.51
C ASP A 485 9.98 -6.79 8.84
N LEU A 486 10.10 -7.91 9.56
CA LEU A 486 8.94 -8.75 9.88
C LEU A 486 7.94 -8.06 10.81
N GLU A 487 8.39 -7.16 11.68
CA GLU A 487 7.47 -6.37 12.52
C GLU A 487 6.56 -5.47 11.67
N ARG A 488 7.11 -4.87 10.60
CA ARG A 488 6.29 -4.13 9.65
C ARG A 488 5.32 -5.03 8.90
N LEU A 489 5.73 -6.26 8.59
CA LEU A 489 4.86 -7.21 7.91
C LEU A 489 3.68 -7.63 8.78
N GLU A 490 3.92 -7.93 10.05
CA GLU A 490 2.88 -8.29 11.04
C GLU A 490 1.83 -7.19 11.23
N ARG A 491 2.17 -5.95 10.90
CA ARG A 491 1.31 -4.77 11.01
C ARG A 491 0.86 -4.22 9.66
N CYS A 492 0.93 -5.02 8.60
CA CYS A 492 0.45 -4.62 7.29
C CYS A 492 -1.08 -4.45 7.29
N GLY A 493 -1.58 -3.38 6.68
CA GLY A 493 -3.02 -3.13 6.50
C GLY A 493 -3.48 -3.26 5.03
N ILE A 494 -2.56 -3.59 4.10
CA ILE A 494 -2.85 -3.77 2.68
C ILE A 494 -2.60 -5.24 2.33
N HIS A 495 -3.63 -5.91 1.84
CA HIS A 495 -3.56 -7.35 1.60
C HIS A 495 -4.07 -7.74 0.23
N TYR A 496 -3.43 -8.75 -0.36
CA TYR A 496 -3.91 -9.44 -1.54
C TYR A 496 -4.79 -10.63 -1.15
N ALA A 497 -5.98 -10.71 -1.70
CA ALA A 497 -6.72 -11.97 -1.68
C ALA A 497 -6.24 -12.84 -2.86
N THR A 498 -6.14 -14.16 -2.62
CA THR A 498 -5.64 -15.14 -3.58
C THR A 498 -6.65 -16.27 -3.80
N PRO A 499 -6.61 -16.97 -4.97
CA PRO A 499 -7.59 -18.00 -5.30
C PRO A 499 -7.62 -19.20 -4.35
N ASP A 500 -6.55 -19.43 -3.57
CA ASP A 500 -6.48 -20.46 -2.52
C ASP A 500 -7.13 -20.04 -1.19
N GLY A 501 -7.77 -18.86 -1.15
CA GLY A 501 -8.50 -18.36 0.01
C GLY A 501 -7.65 -17.60 1.03
N ARG A 502 -6.34 -17.40 0.79
CA ARG A 502 -5.48 -16.60 1.67
C ARG A 502 -5.63 -15.09 1.42
N VAL A 503 -5.33 -14.32 2.46
CA VAL A 503 -5.30 -12.85 2.42
C VAL A 503 -3.90 -12.39 2.84
N ILE A 504 -2.99 -12.23 1.88
CA ILE A 504 -1.54 -12.12 2.06
C ILE A 504 -1.11 -10.65 2.14
N PRO A 505 -0.28 -10.24 3.11
CA PRO A 505 0.26 -8.89 3.20
C PRO A 505 1.01 -8.45 1.93
N PHE A 506 0.84 -7.18 1.53
CA PHE A 506 1.36 -6.62 0.29
C PHE A 506 2.85 -6.92 0.06
N CYS A 507 3.69 -6.65 1.06
CA CYS A 507 5.14 -6.85 0.91
C CYS A 507 5.49 -8.33 0.79
N ALA A 508 4.86 -9.23 1.56
CA ALA A 508 5.07 -10.68 1.42
C ALA A 508 4.62 -11.19 0.05
N MET A 509 3.44 -10.75 -0.42
CA MET A 509 2.93 -11.13 -1.74
C MET A 509 3.94 -10.81 -2.84
N ASN A 510 4.44 -9.58 -2.88
CA ASN A 510 5.33 -9.13 -3.95
C ASN A 510 6.77 -9.64 -3.82
N THR A 511 7.23 -9.95 -2.59
CA THR A 511 8.60 -10.44 -2.37
C THR A 511 8.68 -11.97 -2.49
N LEU A 512 7.68 -12.70 -1.98
CA LEU A 512 7.75 -14.16 -1.82
C LEU A 512 6.67 -14.92 -2.59
N TYR A 513 5.40 -14.51 -2.44
CA TYR A 513 4.26 -15.34 -2.80
C TYR A 513 3.82 -15.23 -4.26
N ARG A 514 4.03 -14.08 -4.91
CA ARG A 514 3.56 -13.87 -6.29
C ARG A 514 3.99 -14.97 -7.26
N PRO A 515 5.28 -15.37 -7.33
CA PRO A 515 5.69 -16.47 -8.23
C PRO A 515 5.02 -17.80 -7.91
N LEU A 516 4.76 -18.08 -6.62
CA LEU A 516 4.12 -19.33 -6.18
C LEU A 516 2.64 -19.37 -6.56
N ILE A 517 1.92 -18.28 -6.27
CA ILE A 517 0.50 -18.13 -6.62
C ILE A 517 0.31 -18.16 -8.14
N GLU A 518 1.11 -17.43 -8.89
CA GLU A 518 1.03 -17.44 -10.34
C GLU A 518 1.35 -18.83 -10.91
N LYS A 519 2.35 -19.54 -10.37
CA LYS A 519 2.67 -20.91 -10.81
C LYS A 519 1.49 -21.86 -10.55
N GLN A 520 0.83 -21.75 -9.41
CA GLN A 520 -0.26 -22.64 -9.01
C GLN A 520 -1.55 -22.41 -9.81
N PHE A 521 -1.87 -21.15 -10.15
CA PHE A 521 -3.15 -20.77 -10.71
C PHE A 521 -3.07 -20.22 -12.15
N SER A 522 -1.90 -20.31 -12.80
CA SER A 522 -1.77 -19.94 -14.21
C SER A 522 -1.89 -21.13 -15.15
N GLN A 523 -2.17 -20.84 -16.40
CA GLN A 523 -2.14 -21.78 -17.52
C GLN A 523 -1.19 -21.30 -18.62
N PRO A 524 -0.64 -22.20 -19.46
CA PRO A 524 0.19 -21.80 -20.59
C PRO A 524 -0.54 -20.81 -21.50
N LEU A 525 0.19 -19.79 -21.99
CA LEU A 525 -0.39 -18.75 -22.85
C LEU A 525 -1.12 -19.36 -24.08
N GLN A 526 -0.55 -20.40 -24.70
CA GLN A 526 -1.15 -21.03 -25.86
C GLN A 526 -2.49 -21.71 -25.54
N GLU A 527 -2.58 -22.35 -24.40
CA GLU A 527 -3.81 -22.98 -23.90
C GLU A 527 -4.87 -21.93 -23.60
N TRP A 528 -4.50 -20.84 -22.92
CA TRP A 528 -5.38 -19.71 -22.64
C TRP A 528 -5.94 -19.10 -23.93
N LEU A 529 -5.09 -18.88 -24.96
CA LEU A 529 -5.53 -18.35 -26.26
C LEU A 529 -6.53 -19.30 -26.97
N ASN A 530 -6.30 -20.61 -26.87
CA ASN A 530 -7.20 -21.60 -27.46
C ASN A 530 -8.55 -21.62 -26.76
N ASN A 531 -8.59 -21.54 -25.44
CA ASN A 531 -9.82 -21.48 -24.65
C ASN A 531 -10.63 -20.21 -24.98
N LYS A 532 -9.99 -19.04 -25.04
CA LYS A 532 -10.62 -17.77 -25.45
C LYS A 532 -11.21 -17.78 -26.86
N LYS A 533 -10.60 -18.53 -27.80
CA LYS A 533 -11.16 -18.70 -29.14
C LYS A 533 -12.43 -19.55 -29.10
N LYS A 534 -12.45 -20.63 -28.31
CA LYS A 534 -13.63 -21.48 -28.16
C LYS A 534 -14.79 -20.71 -27.53
N ASP A 535 -14.54 -19.92 -26.47
CA ASP A 535 -15.56 -19.11 -25.80
C ASP A 535 -16.19 -18.04 -26.73
N LYS A 536 -15.42 -17.51 -27.70
CA LYS A 536 -15.94 -16.55 -28.71
C LYS A 536 -16.73 -17.22 -29.84
N MET A 537 -16.60 -18.53 -30.00
CA MET A 537 -17.32 -19.31 -31.06
C MET A 537 -18.58 -20.01 -30.51
N ALA A 538 -18.72 -20.13 -29.20
CA ALA A 538 -19.90 -20.63 -28.51
C ALA A 538 -20.86 -19.47 -28.16
#